data_d539caf3476dd39d7b0f16bf4c84695c
#
_entry.id   d539caf3476dd39d7b0f16bf4c84695c
#
_cell.length_a   1.000
_cell.length_b   1.000
_cell.length_c   1.000
_cell.angle_alpha   90.00
_cell.angle_beta   90.00
_cell.angle_gamma   90.00
#
_symmetry.space_group_name_H-M   'P 1'
#
loop_
_entity.id
_entity.type
_entity.pdbx_description
1 polymer ?
#
loop_
_entity_poly.entity_id
_entity_poly.type
_entity_poly.pdbx_seq_one_letter_code
_entity_poly.pdbx_strand_id
1 'polypeptide(L)' 'MDVLRGALTNLGKYNEGGLDYVWVSFPCDEDDFQDSLKKIGIGEDRGDGSVYEEYFFSDWDTDYDWVDLSN' A
#
# COMPACT_ATOMS: atom_id res chain seq x y z
N MET A 1 -7.19 -12.34 -17.23
CA MET A 1 -6.74 -12.74 -15.88
C MET A 1 -7.31 -11.78 -14.87
N ASP A 2 -7.92 -12.32 -13.87
CA ASP A 2 -8.64 -11.51 -12.89
C ASP A 2 -7.66 -10.95 -11.88
N VAL A 3 -7.63 -9.63 -11.77
CA VAL A 3 -6.66 -8.96 -10.93
C VAL A 3 -7.38 -8.01 -10.00
N LEU A 4 -6.99 -8.06 -8.74
CA LEU A 4 -7.39 -7.08 -7.74
C LEU A 4 -6.16 -6.29 -7.36
N ARG A 5 -6.25 -4.97 -7.44
CA ARG A 5 -5.14 -4.10 -7.07
C ARG A 5 -5.53 -3.23 -5.90
N GLY A 6 -4.59 -3.01 -5.00
CA GLY A 6 -4.78 -2.12 -3.87
C GLY A 6 -3.71 -1.04 -3.86
N ALA A 7 -4.09 0.16 -3.48
CA ALA A 7 -3.14 1.27 -3.33
C ALA A 7 -2.54 1.19 -1.92
N LEU A 8 -1.40 0.55 -1.81
CA LEU A 8 -0.69 0.38 -0.55
C LEU A 8 -0.02 1.69 -0.18
N THR A 9 -0.40 2.25 0.96
CA THR A 9 -0.04 3.60 1.34
C THR A 9 0.67 3.60 2.69
N ASN A 10 1.72 4.41 2.80
CA ASN A 10 2.43 4.60 4.07
C ASN A 10 1.59 5.47 4.99
N LEU A 11 1.07 4.86 6.06
CA LEU A 11 0.15 5.56 6.97
C LEU A 11 0.83 6.70 7.70
N GLY A 12 2.07 6.50 8.13
CA GLY A 12 2.81 7.55 8.83
C GLY A 12 2.99 8.78 7.99
N LYS A 13 3.41 8.59 6.73
CA LYS A 13 3.58 9.72 5.83
C LYS A 13 2.25 10.37 5.46
N TYR A 14 1.21 9.55 5.34
CA TYR A 14 -0.13 10.07 5.07
C TYR A 14 -0.58 11.02 6.19
N ASN A 15 -0.34 10.64 7.44
CA ASN A 15 -0.70 11.47 8.60
C ASN A 15 0.14 12.74 8.67
N GLU A 16 1.32 12.75 8.05
CA GLU A 16 2.21 13.90 8.02
C GLU A 16 1.91 14.82 6.83
N GLY A 17 0.88 14.51 6.06
CA GLY A 17 0.51 15.31 4.90
C GLY A 17 1.11 14.86 3.59
N GLY A 18 1.87 13.76 3.60
CA GLY A 18 2.44 13.19 2.38
C GLY A 18 1.52 12.14 1.78
N LEU A 19 1.85 11.71 0.57
CA LEU A 19 1.08 10.66 -0.09
C LEU A 19 2.04 9.76 -0.85
N ASP A 20 2.57 8.76 -0.15
CA ASP A 20 3.44 7.75 -0.77
C ASP A 20 2.67 6.45 -0.87
N TYR A 21 2.43 6.02 -2.10
CA TYR A 21 1.68 4.79 -2.31
C TYR A 21 2.18 4.07 -3.56
N VAL A 22 1.82 2.80 -3.66
CA VAL A 22 2.12 1.99 -4.84
C VAL A 22 0.96 1.02 -5.04
N TRP A 23 0.64 0.74 -6.30
CA TRP A 23 -0.38 -0.23 -6.62
C TRP A 23 0.20 -1.63 -6.50
N VAL A 24 -0.47 -2.48 -5.73
CA VAL A 24 -0.08 -3.88 -5.53
C VAL A 24 -1.14 -4.77 -6.15
N SER A 25 -0.73 -5.64 -7.06
CA SER A 25 -1.64 -6.57 -7.72
C SER A 25 -1.71 -7.86 -6.91
N PHE A 26 -2.90 -8.40 -6.76
CA PHE A 26 -3.10 -9.66 -6.06
C PHE A 26 -3.61 -10.71 -7.02
N PRO A 27 -3.20 -11.98 -6.82
CA PRO A 27 -2.31 -12.42 -5.76
C PRO A 27 -0.85 -12.02 -6.00
N CYS A 28 -0.10 -11.86 -4.92
CA CYS A 28 1.32 -11.54 -5.02
C CYS A 28 2.10 -12.36 -4.00
N ASP A 29 3.41 -12.52 -4.25
CA ASP A 29 4.30 -13.21 -3.32
C ASP A 29 4.59 -12.31 -2.14
N GLU A 30 5.08 -12.94 -1.06
CA GLU A 30 5.56 -12.17 0.07
C GLU A 30 6.71 -11.25 -0.34
N ASP A 31 7.61 -11.72 -1.20
CA ASP A 31 8.74 -10.90 -1.66
C ASP A 31 8.25 -9.67 -2.41
N ASP A 32 7.26 -9.84 -3.27
CA ASP A 32 6.68 -8.71 -4.01
C ASP A 32 6.02 -7.72 -3.05
N PHE A 33 5.32 -8.22 -2.05
CA PHE A 33 4.66 -7.36 -1.08
C PHE A 33 5.70 -6.60 -0.26
N GLN A 34 6.77 -7.27 0.18
CA GLN A 34 7.82 -6.62 0.94
C GLN A 34 8.52 -5.53 0.11
N ASP A 35 8.74 -5.79 -1.18
CA ASP A 35 9.31 -4.77 -2.06
C ASP A 35 8.40 -3.55 -2.17
N SER A 36 7.10 -3.78 -2.24
CA SER A 36 6.13 -2.68 -2.28
C SER A 36 6.17 -1.85 -1.02
N LEU A 37 6.29 -2.50 0.13
CA LEU A 37 6.42 -1.78 1.41
C LEU A 37 7.65 -0.90 1.41
N LYS A 38 8.76 -1.39 0.88
CA LYS A 38 9.99 -0.59 0.82
C LYS A 38 9.82 0.60 -0.11
N LYS A 39 9.08 0.44 -1.19
CA LYS A 39 8.87 1.52 -2.15
C LYS A 39 8.13 2.70 -1.55
N ILE A 40 7.25 2.44 -0.59
CA ILE A 40 6.51 3.51 0.07
C ILE A 40 7.17 3.97 1.36
N GLY A 41 8.39 3.50 1.63
CA GLY A 41 9.17 3.99 2.75
C GLY A 41 8.97 3.26 4.07
N ILE A 42 8.33 2.11 4.06
CA ILE A 42 8.18 1.31 5.28
C ILE A 42 9.57 0.80 5.69
N GLY A 43 9.92 1.02 6.95
CA GLY A 43 11.23 0.67 7.46
C GLY A 43 12.22 1.82 7.46
N GLU A 44 11.85 2.97 6.88
CA GLU A 44 12.73 4.13 6.85
C GLU A 44 12.63 4.92 8.13
N ASP A 45 13.72 5.59 8.48
CA ASP A 45 13.80 6.42 9.68
C ASP A 45 12.89 7.64 9.53
N ARG A 46 12.11 7.92 10.55
CA ARG A 46 11.22 9.08 10.55
C ARG A 46 11.92 10.37 10.97
N GLY A 47 13.15 10.26 11.44
CA GLY A 47 13.92 11.40 11.89
C GLY A 47 13.85 11.67 13.38
N ASP A 48 13.08 10.89 14.12
CA ASP A 48 12.93 11.06 15.55
C ASP A 48 13.31 9.81 16.34
N GLY A 49 14.02 8.90 15.69
CA GLY A 49 14.44 7.65 16.31
C GLY A 49 13.48 6.49 16.11
N SER A 50 12.35 6.74 15.46
CA SER A 50 11.40 5.69 15.09
C SER A 50 11.44 5.45 13.60
N VAL A 51 10.73 4.41 13.15
CA VAL A 51 10.67 4.06 11.74
C VAL A 51 9.21 3.98 11.29
N TYR A 52 9.01 4.15 10.00
CA TYR A 52 7.70 3.94 9.41
C TYR A 52 7.42 2.44 9.39
N GLU A 53 6.35 2.02 10.01
CA GLU A 53 6.01 0.60 10.05
C GLU A 53 4.53 0.32 9.84
N GLU A 54 3.70 1.36 9.69
CA GLU A 54 2.28 1.20 9.49
C GLU A 54 1.90 1.56 8.06
N TYR A 55 0.97 0.79 7.51
CA TYR A 55 0.50 1.00 6.15
C TYR A 55 -0.98 0.63 6.08
N PHE A 56 -1.62 1.06 4.99
CA PHE A 56 -3.01 0.70 4.76
C PHE A 56 -3.30 0.76 3.26
N PHE A 57 -4.41 0.20 2.84
CA PHE A 57 -4.84 0.29 1.46
C PHE A 57 -5.86 1.43 1.35
N SER A 58 -5.47 2.47 0.63
CA SER A 58 -6.29 3.68 0.53
C SER A 58 -7.32 3.60 -0.60
N ASP A 59 -7.13 2.67 -1.54
CA ASP A 59 -8.05 2.53 -2.66
C ASP A 59 -7.92 1.13 -3.23
N TRP A 60 -8.90 0.71 -3.99
CA TRP A 60 -8.93 -0.61 -4.61
C TRP A 60 -9.39 -0.47 -6.05
N ASP A 61 -8.84 -1.31 -6.91
CA ASP A 61 -9.21 -1.38 -8.31
C ASP A 61 -9.27 -2.84 -8.71
N THR A 62 -10.25 -3.19 -9.54
CA THR A 62 -10.42 -4.57 -9.98
C THR A 62 -10.98 -4.58 -11.39
N ASP A 63 -10.70 -5.66 -12.12
CA ASP A 63 -11.24 -5.88 -13.44
C ASP A 63 -12.66 -6.44 -13.41
N TYR A 64 -13.17 -6.77 -12.22
CA TYR A 64 -14.52 -7.29 -12.08
C TYR A 64 -15.52 -6.16 -11.94
N ASP A 65 -16.46 -6.11 -12.86
CA ASP A 65 -17.52 -5.10 -12.78
C ASP A 65 -18.52 -5.41 -11.67
N TRP A 66 -18.64 -6.68 -11.33
CA TRP A 66 -19.64 -7.11 -10.36
C TRP A 66 -19.16 -7.03 -8.92
N VAL A 67 -17.89 -6.73 -8.71
CA VAL A 67 -17.33 -6.60 -7.37
C VAL A 67 -17.61 -5.21 -6.87
N ASP A 68 -18.33 -5.12 -5.78
CA ASP A 68 -18.67 -3.84 -5.16
C ASP A 68 -17.88 -3.72 -3.88
N LEU A 69 -16.75 -3.05 -3.96
CA LEU A 69 -15.85 -2.89 -2.82
C LEU A 69 -16.20 -1.69 -1.94
N SER A 70 -17.18 -0.91 -2.35
CA SER A 70 -17.57 0.26 -1.57
C SER A 70 -18.66 -0.05 -0.54
N ASN A 71 -19.20 -1.23 -0.59
CA ASN A 71 -20.25 -1.62 0.37
C ASN A 71 -19.72 -2.49 1.48
#